data_5abb1f96dbb98b8d44f10c745d73a8e7
#
_entry.id   5abb1f96dbb98b8d44f10c745d73a8e7
#
_cell.length_a   1.000
_cell.length_b   1.000
_cell.length_c   1.000
_cell.angle_alpha   90.00
_cell.angle_beta   90.00
_cell.angle_gamma   90.00
#
_symmetry.space_group_name_H-M   'P 1'
#
loop_
_entity.id
_entity.type
_entity.pdbx_description
1 polymer ?
#
loop_
_entity_poly.entity_id
_entity_poly.type
_entity_poly.pdbx_seq_one_letter_code
_entity_poly.pdbx_strand_id
1 'polypeptide(L)'
;MELLEKTRKINKLLHNNNTSKVVFNDICEVLSEILESNILVLSKKGKVLGFSVWKDVDVINELMENNIGSFADHMLNERLLSVLSTKENVNLATLGFSQENGEKYQAIVTPIEIAGERLGTLFIYREHTGYGIDDIILSEYGTTVVGLEMLRSVNEESAEENRKKQIVKSAISTLSYSELEAIVHIFLSLIHISEPTRQAEIS
;
A
#
# COMPACT_ATOMS: atom_id res chain seq x y z
N MET A 1 3.96 11.96 25.46
CA MET A 1 3.80 13.03 24.42
C MET A 1 2.33 13.40 24.35
N GLU A 2 2.00 14.70 24.37
CA GLU A 2 0.61 15.16 24.35
C GLU A 2 -0.01 14.92 22.95
N LEU A 3 -1.32 14.64 22.86
CA LEU A 3 -2.03 14.34 21.60
C LEU A 3 -1.75 15.39 20.52
N LEU A 4 -1.71 16.66 20.88
CA LEU A 4 -1.42 17.78 19.98
C LEU A 4 -0.02 17.66 19.34
N GLU A 5 0.99 17.26 20.09
CA GLU A 5 2.35 17.09 19.56
C GLU A 5 2.43 15.90 18.60
N LYS A 6 1.76 14.80 18.94
CA LYS A 6 1.62 13.62 18.08
C LYS A 6 0.96 13.99 16.75
N THR A 7 -0.16 14.71 16.79
CA THR A 7 -0.87 15.20 15.60
C THR A 7 0.00 16.12 14.74
N ARG A 8 0.76 17.06 15.37
CA ARG A 8 1.69 17.93 14.65
C ARG A 8 2.81 17.16 13.95
N LYS A 9 3.26 16.05 14.54
CA LYS A 9 4.28 15.20 13.94
C LYS A 9 3.77 14.53 12.67
N ILE A 10 2.54 14.04 12.67
CA ILE A 10 1.88 13.49 11.47
C ILE A 10 1.68 14.60 10.42
N ASN A 11 1.24 15.80 10.83
CA ASN A 11 1.03 16.93 9.92
C ASN A 11 2.30 17.34 9.15
N LYS A 12 3.47 17.22 9.77
CA LYS A 12 4.74 17.56 9.10
C LYS A 12 4.98 16.70 7.86
N LEU A 13 4.44 15.47 7.81
CA LEU A 13 4.54 14.61 6.62
C LEU A 13 3.81 15.23 5.41
N LEU A 14 2.66 15.88 5.63
CA LEU A 14 1.89 16.54 4.58
C LEU A 14 2.55 17.83 4.07
N HIS A 15 3.35 18.49 4.91
CA HIS A 15 3.98 19.77 4.59
C HIS A 15 5.43 19.65 4.11
N ASN A 16 5.96 18.45 3.99
CA ASN A 16 7.30 18.22 3.46
C ASN A 16 7.29 18.48 1.94
N ASN A 17 7.34 19.77 1.57
CA ASN A 17 7.34 20.28 0.19
C ASN A 17 8.63 19.97 -0.57
N ASN A 18 9.54 19.18 0.00
CA ASN A 18 10.67 18.70 -0.75
C ASN A 18 10.16 17.70 -1.79
N THR A 19 10.55 17.94 -3.01
CA THR A 19 10.34 17.17 -4.24
C THR A 19 10.68 15.68 -4.17
N SER A 20 11.01 15.14 -3.01
CA SER A 20 11.15 13.73 -2.74
C SER A 20 9.78 13.15 -2.36
N LYS A 21 9.35 12.21 -3.14
CA LYS A 21 8.23 11.30 -2.89
C LYS A 21 8.20 10.94 -1.40
N VAL A 22 7.14 11.32 -0.66
CA VAL A 22 6.93 10.78 0.69
C VAL A 22 6.75 9.28 0.49
N VAL A 23 7.70 8.51 0.99
CA VAL A 23 7.64 7.07 0.88
C VAL A 23 6.66 6.59 1.96
N PHE A 24 5.77 5.66 1.63
CA PHE A 24 4.82 5.11 2.61
C PHE A 24 5.50 4.61 3.89
N ASN A 25 6.77 4.19 3.80
CA ASN A 25 7.56 3.81 4.96
C ASN A 25 7.80 4.95 5.94
N ASP A 26 8.06 6.17 5.45
CA ASP A 26 8.27 7.34 6.32
C ASP A 26 7.01 7.61 7.15
N ILE A 27 5.83 7.42 6.53
CA ILE A 27 4.55 7.53 7.23
C ILE A 27 4.40 6.41 8.26
N CYS A 28 4.74 5.17 7.89
CA CYS A 28 4.69 4.02 8.79
C CYS A 28 5.64 4.19 9.99
N GLU A 29 6.85 4.71 9.77
CA GLU A 29 7.82 4.97 10.84
C GLU A 29 7.29 6.00 11.84
N VAL A 30 6.75 7.12 11.35
CA VAL A 30 6.17 8.16 12.20
C VAL A 30 4.98 7.63 13.00
N LEU A 31 4.09 6.87 12.35
CA LEU A 31 2.94 6.27 13.03
C LEU A 31 3.38 5.21 14.06
N SER A 32 4.38 4.39 13.72
CA SER A 32 4.95 3.37 14.62
C SER A 32 5.51 3.99 15.89
N GLU A 33 6.26 5.08 15.75
CA GLU A 33 6.82 5.80 16.90
C GLU A 33 5.74 6.45 17.77
N ILE A 34 4.71 7.03 17.16
CA ILE A 34 3.63 7.72 17.87
C ILE A 34 2.71 6.73 18.61
N LEU A 35 2.42 5.58 18.00
CA LEU A 35 1.49 4.58 18.52
C LEU A 35 2.19 3.45 19.28
N GLU A 36 3.51 3.42 19.26
CA GLU A 36 4.33 2.35 19.90
C GLU A 36 3.87 0.96 19.42
N SER A 37 3.71 0.83 18.11
CA SER A 37 3.05 -0.31 17.47
C SER A 37 3.69 -0.65 16.14
N ASN A 38 3.53 -1.89 15.70
CA ASN A 38 3.85 -2.29 14.34
C ASN A 38 2.77 -1.77 13.39
N ILE A 39 3.18 -1.23 12.25
CA ILE A 39 2.32 -0.59 11.25
C ILE A 39 2.47 -1.31 9.91
N LEU A 40 1.35 -1.59 9.26
CA LEU A 40 1.29 -2.14 7.91
C LEU A 40 0.25 -1.38 7.08
N VAL A 41 0.65 -0.92 5.91
CA VAL A 41 -0.22 -0.27 4.92
C VAL A 41 -0.41 -1.19 3.73
N LEU A 42 -1.65 -1.57 3.48
CA LEU A 42 -2.05 -2.40 2.34
C LEU A 42 -2.90 -1.60 1.37
N SER A 43 -2.65 -1.78 0.07
CA SER A 43 -3.58 -1.31 -0.97
C SER A 43 -4.86 -2.16 -0.97
N LYS A 44 -5.91 -1.71 -1.65
CA LYS A 44 -7.15 -2.47 -1.87
C LYS A 44 -6.91 -3.86 -2.48
N LYS A 45 -5.85 -4.03 -3.28
CA LYS A 45 -5.49 -5.32 -3.87
C LYS A 45 -4.61 -6.19 -2.95
N GLY A 46 -4.36 -5.75 -1.71
CA GLY A 46 -3.51 -6.46 -0.76
C GLY A 46 -2.00 -6.24 -0.97
N LYS A 47 -1.59 -5.33 -1.85
CA LYS A 47 -0.17 -5.01 -2.03
C LYS A 47 0.35 -4.24 -0.82
N VAL A 48 1.49 -4.67 -0.27
CA VAL A 48 2.19 -3.99 0.81
C VAL A 48 2.82 -2.70 0.26
N LEU A 49 2.36 -1.56 0.73
CA LEU A 49 2.85 -0.24 0.34
C LEU A 49 3.92 0.30 1.29
N GLY A 50 3.78 -0.03 2.57
CA GLY A 50 4.74 0.34 3.60
C GLY A 50 4.52 -0.44 4.88
N PHE A 51 5.57 -0.59 5.68
CA PHE A 51 5.49 -1.15 7.01
C PHE A 51 6.56 -0.53 7.90
N SER A 52 6.35 -0.60 9.23
CA SER A 52 7.34 -0.26 10.24
C SER A 52 7.16 -1.16 11.44
N VAL A 53 8.27 -1.56 12.04
CA VAL A 53 8.32 -2.42 13.22
C VAL A 53 8.76 -1.58 14.43
N TRP A 54 7.96 -1.63 15.48
CA TRP A 54 8.32 -1.03 16.76
C TRP A 54 9.25 -1.96 17.55
N LYS A 55 10.28 -1.39 18.15
CA LYS A 55 11.39 -2.14 18.79
C LYS A 55 10.95 -3.14 19.87
N ASP A 56 9.85 -2.85 20.57
CA ASP A 56 9.37 -3.62 21.71
C ASP A 56 8.14 -4.50 21.33
N VAL A 57 7.88 -4.70 20.04
CA VAL A 57 6.77 -5.52 19.54
C VAL A 57 7.30 -6.58 18.56
N ASP A 58 7.11 -7.84 18.92
CA ASP A 58 7.47 -8.93 18.04
C ASP A 58 6.70 -8.87 16.71
N VAL A 59 7.29 -9.44 15.71
CA VAL A 59 6.71 -9.47 14.38
C VAL A 59 5.92 -10.74 14.17
N ILE A 60 4.71 -10.60 13.63
CA ILE A 60 3.89 -11.75 13.22
C ILE A 60 4.45 -12.28 11.91
N ASN A 61 4.99 -13.51 11.93
CA ASN A 61 5.67 -14.13 10.77
C ASN A 61 4.76 -14.18 9.53
N GLU A 62 3.47 -14.47 9.70
CA GLU A 62 2.48 -14.52 8.61
C GLU A 62 2.32 -13.16 7.87
N LEU A 63 2.71 -12.04 8.51
CA LEU A 63 2.71 -10.71 7.91
C LEU A 63 4.06 -10.32 7.31
N MET A 64 5.17 -10.94 7.78
CA MET A 64 6.53 -10.53 7.42
C MET A 64 7.14 -11.26 6.23
N GLU A 65 6.54 -12.32 5.73
CA GLU A 65 6.91 -12.86 4.42
C GLU A 65 6.65 -11.85 3.29
N ASN A 66 5.96 -10.76 3.63
CA ASN A 66 5.56 -9.71 2.71
C ASN A 66 6.55 -8.54 2.73
N ASN A 67 7.55 -8.58 1.85
CA ASN A 67 8.37 -7.40 1.54
C ASN A 67 7.52 -6.31 0.87
N ILE A 68 7.98 -5.05 0.94
CA ILE A 68 7.34 -3.95 0.23
C ILE A 68 7.16 -4.32 -1.26
N GLY A 69 5.94 -4.17 -1.76
CA GLY A 69 5.59 -4.53 -3.13
C GLY A 69 5.08 -5.96 -3.30
N SER A 70 5.24 -6.85 -2.29
CA SER A 70 4.59 -8.17 -2.27
C SER A 70 3.09 -8.03 -1.96
N PHE A 71 2.37 -9.14 -2.00
CA PHE A 71 0.95 -9.17 -1.70
C PHE A 71 0.71 -9.97 -0.43
N ALA A 72 -0.13 -9.43 0.44
CA ALA A 72 -0.64 -10.16 1.59
C ALA A 72 -1.48 -11.37 1.16
N ASP A 73 -1.63 -12.34 2.06
CA ASP A 73 -2.53 -13.47 1.82
C ASP A 73 -3.93 -12.99 1.39
N HIS A 74 -4.50 -13.64 0.39
CA HIS A 74 -5.78 -13.24 -0.19
C HIS A 74 -6.92 -13.28 0.84
N MET A 75 -6.98 -14.32 1.66
CA MET A 75 -8.04 -14.47 2.68
C MET A 75 -7.91 -13.42 3.78
N LEU A 76 -6.68 -13.11 4.19
CA LEU A 76 -6.42 -12.02 5.12
C LEU A 76 -6.87 -10.68 4.53
N ASN A 77 -6.49 -10.39 3.29
CA ASN A 77 -6.88 -9.13 2.63
C ASN A 77 -8.40 -8.98 2.53
N GLU A 78 -9.13 -10.03 2.15
CA GLU A 78 -10.60 -10.03 2.10
C GLU A 78 -11.22 -9.74 3.48
N ARG A 79 -10.69 -10.34 4.55
CA ARG A 79 -11.15 -10.08 5.92
C ARG A 79 -10.88 -8.63 6.34
N LEU A 80 -9.72 -8.09 6.03
CA LEU A 80 -9.39 -6.69 6.29
C LEU A 80 -10.29 -5.73 5.50
N LEU A 81 -10.60 -6.05 4.25
CA LEU A 81 -11.50 -5.25 3.42
C LEU A 81 -12.95 -5.30 3.90
N SER A 82 -13.37 -6.36 4.59
CA SER A 82 -14.71 -6.45 5.17
C SER A 82 -14.93 -5.50 6.35
N VAL A 83 -13.85 -4.92 6.89
CA VAL A 83 -13.92 -3.89 7.93
C VAL A 83 -14.28 -2.55 7.28
N LEU A 84 -15.51 -2.06 7.52
CA LEU A 84 -16.04 -0.85 6.90
C LEU A 84 -15.83 0.43 7.72
N SER A 85 -15.47 0.30 8.97
CA SER A 85 -15.12 1.42 9.87
C SER A 85 -13.99 0.99 10.78
N THR A 86 -13.27 1.95 11.37
CA THR A 86 -12.21 1.67 12.34
C THR A 86 -12.69 0.69 13.40
N LYS A 87 -11.93 -0.37 13.60
CA LYS A 87 -12.10 -1.36 14.66
C LYS A 87 -10.87 -1.36 15.53
N GLU A 88 -11.07 -1.06 16.79
CA GLU A 88 -10.05 -1.08 17.81
C GLU A 88 -10.05 -2.39 18.60
N ASN A 89 -8.92 -2.72 19.17
CA ASN A 89 -8.72 -3.89 20.04
C ASN A 89 -9.25 -5.20 19.41
N VAL A 90 -8.99 -5.35 18.10
CA VAL A 90 -9.40 -6.52 17.35
C VAL A 90 -8.55 -7.72 17.75
N ASN A 91 -9.21 -8.82 18.11
CA ASN A 91 -8.54 -10.10 18.33
C ASN A 91 -8.11 -10.68 16.96
N LEU A 92 -6.81 -10.94 16.80
CA LEU A 92 -6.24 -11.38 15.52
C LEU A 92 -6.76 -12.74 15.06
N ALA A 93 -7.22 -13.61 15.99
CA ALA A 93 -7.83 -14.89 15.61
C ALA A 93 -9.10 -14.69 14.75
N THR A 94 -9.83 -13.58 14.93
CA THR A 94 -11.00 -13.24 14.09
C THR A 94 -10.62 -12.88 12.66
N LEU A 95 -9.38 -12.45 12.47
CA LEU A 95 -8.80 -12.15 11.14
C LEU A 95 -8.11 -13.38 10.51
N GLY A 96 -8.08 -14.52 11.23
CA GLY A 96 -7.55 -15.79 10.74
C GLY A 96 -6.12 -16.07 11.11
N PHE A 97 -5.53 -15.28 11.99
CA PHE A 97 -4.24 -15.59 12.62
C PHE A 97 -4.38 -16.73 13.62
N SER A 98 -3.26 -17.31 14.05
CA SER A 98 -3.23 -18.35 15.06
C SER A 98 -3.90 -17.90 16.37
N GLN A 99 -4.38 -18.86 17.18
CA GLN A 99 -4.93 -18.55 18.49
C GLN A 99 -3.93 -17.87 19.41
N GLU A 100 -2.66 -18.28 19.33
CA GLU A 100 -1.55 -17.66 20.08
C GLU A 100 -1.39 -16.17 19.74
N ASN A 101 -1.39 -15.83 18.45
CA ASN A 101 -1.36 -14.44 18.00
C ASN A 101 -2.60 -13.67 18.45
N GLY A 102 -3.78 -14.32 18.47
CA GLY A 102 -5.02 -13.72 18.95
C GLY A 102 -4.99 -13.33 20.42
N GLU A 103 -4.28 -14.07 21.26
CA GLU A 103 -4.13 -13.79 22.70
C GLU A 103 -2.99 -12.80 22.98
N LYS A 104 -1.93 -12.85 22.19
CA LYS A 104 -0.73 -12.03 22.37
C LYS A 104 -0.93 -10.58 21.91
N TYR A 105 -1.57 -10.37 20.77
CA TYR A 105 -1.65 -9.06 20.13
C TYR A 105 -3.04 -8.43 20.16
N GLN A 106 -3.06 -7.11 20.28
CA GLN A 106 -4.23 -6.27 20.05
C GLN A 106 -4.00 -5.46 18.77
N ALA A 107 -5.04 -5.30 17.96
CA ALA A 107 -4.92 -4.58 16.71
C ALA A 107 -5.97 -3.47 16.54
N ILE A 108 -5.59 -2.46 15.74
CA ILE A 108 -6.51 -1.52 15.10
C ILE A 108 -6.52 -1.85 13.60
N VAL A 109 -7.70 -1.95 13.04
CA VAL A 109 -7.92 -2.07 11.59
C VAL A 109 -8.70 -0.85 11.15
N THR A 110 -8.07 -0.01 10.33
CA THR A 110 -8.71 1.22 9.85
C THR A 110 -8.80 1.19 8.32
N PRO A 111 -10.00 1.36 7.74
CA PRO A 111 -10.16 1.50 6.30
C PRO A 111 -9.51 2.80 5.81
N ILE A 112 -8.70 2.73 4.77
CA ILE A 112 -8.18 3.91 4.07
C ILE A 112 -9.19 4.23 2.98
N GLU A 113 -9.96 5.31 3.20
CA GLU A 113 -11.02 5.73 2.30
C GLU A 113 -10.95 7.24 2.09
N ILE A 114 -11.00 7.68 0.83
CA ILE A 114 -11.04 9.10 0.46
C ILE A 114 -12.19 9.31 -0.54
N ALA A 115 -13.02 10.29 -0.27
CA ALA A 115 -14.17 10.65 -1.11
C ALA A 115 -15.12 9.48 -1.43
N GLY A 116 -15.30 8.55 -0.48
CA GLY A 116 -16.15 7.37 -0.65
C GLY A 116 -15.50 6.22 -1.41
N GLU A 117 -14.24 6.36 -1.80
CA GLU A 117 -13.49 5.28 -2.46
C GLU A 117 -12.54 4.60 -1.48
N ARG A 118 -12.68 3.26 -1.33
CA ARG A 118 -11.76 2.43 -0.55
C ARG A 118 -10.46 2.26 -1.31
N LEU A 119 -9.36 2.77 -0.74
CA LEU A 119 -8.01 2.69 -1.30
C LEU A 119 -7.19 1.55 -0.73
N GLY A 120 -7.43 1.20 0.54
CA GLY A 120 -6.64 0.20 1.23
C GLY A 120 -7.02 0.01 2.69
N THR A 121 -6.08 -0.53 3.46
CA THR A 121 -6.23 -0.76 4.90
C THR A 121 -4.95 -0.36 5.62
N LEU A 122 -5.09 0.37 6.72
CA LEU A 122 -4.06 0.57 7.72
C LEU A 122 -4.27 -0.46 8.82
N PHE A 123 -3.28 -1.32 9.04
CA PHE A 123 -3.26 -2.36 10.05
C PHE A 123 -2.18 -2.04 11.07
N ILE A 124 -2.56 -1.95 12.34
CA ILE A 124 -1.71 -1.55 13.46
C ILE A 124 -1.84 -2.63 14.53
N TYR A 125 -0.73 -3.09 15.10
CA TYR A 125 -0.80 -4.07 16.17
C TYR A 125 0.34 -3.90 17.18
N ARG A 126 0.06 -4.24 18.45
CA ARG A 126 1.03 -4.31 19.54
C ARG A 126 0.68 -5.40 20.53
N GLU A 127 1.63 -5.73 21.40
CA GLU A 127 1.46 -6.78 22.40
C GLU A 127 0.74 -6.26 23.65
N HIS A 128 -0.11 -7.11 24.22
CA HIS A 128 -0.69 -7.05 25.57
C HIS A 128 -1.43 -5.76 25.97
N THR A 129 -1.23 -4.65 25.29
CA THR A 129 -1.81 -3.36 25.68
C THR A 129 -2.89 -2.94 24.67
N GLY A 130 -4.10 -2.72 25.19
CA GLY A 130 -5.20 -2.20 24.37
C GLY A 130 -4.96 -0.76 23.91
N TYR A 131 -5.66 -0.35 22.87
CA TYR A 131 -5.64 1.00 22.32
C TYR A 131 -6.69 1.88 23.00
N GLY A 132 -6.28 3.10 23.33
CA GLY A 132 -7.15 4.13 23.88
C GLY A 132 -7.69 5.07 22.80
N ILE A 133 -8.51 6.02 23.25
CA ILE A 133 -9.18 7.00 22.36
C ILE A 133 -8.16 7.84 21.56
N ASP A 134 -7.05 8.25 22.16
CA ASP A 134 -6.01 9.02 21.49
C ASP A 134 -5.35 8.20 20.36
N ASP A 135 -5.13 6.91 20.58
CA ASP A 135 -4.56 6.01 19.57
C ASP A 135 -5.52 5.84 18.37
N ILE A 136 -6.82 5.75 18.63
CA ILE A 136 -7.86 5.65 17.60
C ILE A 136 -7.89 6.94 16.76
N ILE A 137 -7.91 8.11 17.40
CA ILE A 137 -7.89 9.42 16.72
C ILE A 137 -6.64 9.54 15.84
N LEU A 138 -5.48 9.15 16.36
CA LEU A 138 -4.22 9.24 15.63
C LEU A 138 -4.16 8.25 14.46
N SER A 139 -4.74 7.05 14.61
CA SER A 139 -4.81 6.07 13.53
C SER A 139 -5.76 6.53 12.41
N GLU A 140 -6.91 7.10 12.73
CA GLU A 140 -7.84 7.68 11.74
C GLU A 140 -7.23 8.89 11.02
N TYR A 141 -6.51 9.72 11.75
CA TYR A 141 -5.78 10.83 11.14
C TYR A 141 -4.64 10.31 10.24
N GLY A 142 -3.91 9.30 10.69
CA GLY A 142 -2.88 8.61 9.90
C GLY A 142 -3.44 8.02 8.59
N THR A 143 -4.63 7.41 8.63
CA THR A 143 -5.28 6.90 7.41
C THR A 143 -5.60 7.97 6.40
N THR A 144 -5.99 9.16 6.87
CA THR A 144 -6.22 10.30 5.98
C THR A 144 -4.93 10.71 5.26
N VAL A 145 -3.82 10.78 5.99
CA VAL A 145 -2.49 11.10 5.41
C VAL A 145 -2.06 10.05 4.39
N VAL A 146 -2.17 8.77 4.74
CA VAL A 146 -1.86 7.65 3.83
C VAL A 146 -2.76 7.70 2.59
N GLY A 147 -4.06 7.94 2.77
CA GLY A 147 -5.03 8.02 1.67
C GLY A 147 -4.71 9.15 0.68
N LEU A 148 -4.33 10.32 1.18
CA LEU A 148 -3.91 11.44 0.35
C LEU A 148 -2.63 11.11 -0.44
N GLU A 149 -1.67 10.43 0.17
CA GLU A 149 -0.45 9.99 -0.51
C GLU A 149 -0.73 8.90 -1.57
N MET A 150 -1.66 7.98 -1.29
CA MET A 150 -2.12 7.01 -2.29
C MET A 150 -2.72 7.70 -3.51
N LEU A 151 -3.61 8.68 -3.32
CA LEU A 151 -4.20 9.45 -4.43
C LEU A 151 -3.14 10.22 -5.21
N ARG A 152 -2.19 10.83 -4.52
CA ARG A 152 -1.08 11.54 -5.15
C ARG A 152 -0.25 10.61 -6.02
N SER A 153 0.12 9.44 -5.52
CA SER A 153 0.89 8.43 -6.25
C SER A 153 0.17 7.96 -7.53
N VAL A 154 -1.14 7.70 -7.45
CA VAL A 154 -1.96 7.31 -8.63
C VAL A 154 -2.01 8.44 -9.66
N ASN A 155 -2.18 9.69 -9.23
CA ASN A 155 -2.22 10.84 -10.12
C ASN A 155 -0.88 11.08 -10.81
N GLU A 156 0.24 10.93 -10.09
CA GLU A 156 1.59 11.05 -10.64
C GLU A 156 1.87 9.96 -11.69
N GLU A 157 1.53 8.69 -11.42
CA GLU A 157 1.66 7.58 -12.36
C GLU A 157 0.83 7.82 -13.62
N SER A 158 -0.42 8.25 -13.49
CA SER A 158 -1.30 8.58 -14.61
C SER A 158 -0.77 9.75 -15.44
N ALA A 159 -0.24 10.79 -14.80
CA ALA A 159 0.35 11.94 -15.48
C ALA A 159 1.61 11.53 -16.26
N GLU A 160 2.46 10.70 -15.66
CA GLU A 160 3.67 10.18 -16.33
C GLU A 160 3.33 9.28 -17.51
N GLU A 161 2.35 8.38 -17.35
CA GLU A 161 1.88 7.52 -18.44
C GLU A 161 1.31 8.34 -19.61
N ASN A 162 0.51 9.37 -19.30
CA ASN A 162 -0.03 10.27 -20.32
C ASN A 162 1.08 11.05 -21.04
N ARG A 163 2.10 11.51 -20.31
CA ARG A 163 3.28 12.16 -20.93
C ARG A 163 4.02 11.19 -21.86
N LYS A 164 4.27 9.94 -21.45
CA LYS A 164 4.89 8.91 -22.27
C LYS A 164 4.07 8.64 -23.54
N LYS A 165 2.73 8.48 -23.40
CA LYS A 165 1.82 8.31 -24.54
C LYS A 165 1.88 9.49 -25.52
N GLN A 166 1.93 10.74 -25.02
CA GLN A 166 2.03 11.92 -25.86
C GLN A 166 3.38 12.00 -26.60
N ILE A 167 4.49 11.67 -25.93
CA ILE A 167 5.82 11.64 -26.57
C ILE A 167 5.85 10.61 -27.69
N VAL A 168 5.36 9.39 -27.43
CA VAL A 168 5.28 8.33 -28.44
C VAL A 168 4.37 8.75 -29.60
N LYS A 169 3.21 9.33 -29.31
CA LYS A 169 2.29 9.82 -30.35
C LYS A 169 2.94 10.90 -31.22
N SER A 170 3.65 11.86 -30.60
CA SER A 170 4.38 12.90 -31.32
C SER A 170 5.50 12.32 -32.18
N ALA A 171 6.28 11.38 -31.64
CA ALA A 171 7.33 10.71 -32.39
C ALA A 171 6.77 9.97 -33.63
N ILE A 172 5.68 9.19 -33.44
CA ILE A 172 5.02 8.47 -34.53
C ILE A 172 4.48 9.43 -35.59
N SER A 173 3.93 10.59 -35.21
CA SER A 173 3.37 11.58 -36.13
C SER A 173 4.42 12.27 -37.01
N THR A 174 5.71 12.18 -36.66
CA THR A 174 6.83 12.72 -37.46
C THR A 174 7.43 11.71 -38.43
N LEU A 175 7.04 10.43 -38.33
CA LEU A 175 7.55 9.38 -39.19
C LEU A 175 6.88 9.40 -40.57
N SER A 176 7.67 9.12 -41.60
CA SER A 176 7.15 8.84 -42.95
C SER A 176 6.42 7.50 -42.98
N TYR A 177 5.59 7.28 -44.01
CA TYR A 177 4.85 6.03 -44.16
C TYR A 177 5.75 4.78 -44.15
N SER A 178 6.90 4.84 -44.83
CA SER A 178 7.87 3.73 -44.90
C SER A 178 8.54 3.43 -43.54
N GLU A 179 8.82 4.46 -42.74
CA GLU A 179 9.36 4.29 -41.41
C GLU A 179 8.33 3.69 -40.43
N LEU A 180 7.07 4.11 -40.56
CA LEU A 180 5.98 3.55 -39.79
C LEU A 180 5.78 2.05 -40.10
N GLU A 181 5.80 1.68 -41.40
CA GLU A 181 5.68 0.30 -41.85
C GLU A 181 6.81 -0.58 -41.32
N ALA A 182 8.07 -0.06 -41.32
CA ALA A 182 9.22 -0.74 -40.75
C ALA A 182 9.04 -1.00 -39.25
N ILE A 183 8.56 -0.01 -38.48
CA ILE A 183 8.30 -0.16 -37.06
C ILE A 183 7.23 -1.22 -36.79
N VAL A 184 6.12 -1.21 -37.55
CA VAL A 184 5.06 -2.21 -37.44
C VAL A 184 5.61 -3.63 -37.70
N HIS A 185 6.46 -3.81 -38.71
CA HIS A 185 7.10 -5.10 -38.97
C HIS A 185 8.01 -5.57 -37.83
N ILE A 186 8.78 -4.66 -37.24
CA ILE A 186 9.61 -4.97 -36.06
C ILE A 186 8.75 -5.43 -34.88
N PHE A 187 7.68 -4.69 -34.56
CA PHE A 187 6.76 -5.06 -33.49
C PHE A 187 6.09 -6.41 -33.70
N LEU A 188 5.61 -6.69 -34.90
CA LEU A 188 5.01 -7.99 -35.23
C LEU A 188 6.02 -9.14 -35.10
N SER A 189 7.27 -8.93 -35.53
CA SER A 189 8.33 -9.96 -35.38
C SER A 189 8.66 -10.23 -33.90
N LEU A 190 8.68 -9.18 -33.04
CA LEU A 190 8.93 -9.33 -31.61
C LEU A 190 7.78 -10.08 -30.90
N ILE A 191 6.53 -9.85 -31.28
CA ILE A 191 5.36 -10.58 -30.75
C ILE A 191 5.47 -12.08 -31.09
N HIS A 192 5.85 -12.43 -32.33
CA HIS A 192 6.03 -13.84 -32.73
C HIS A 192 7.21 -14.52 -32.03
N ILE A 193 8.25 -13.80 -31.62
CA ILE A 193 9.39 -14.34 -30.88
C ILE A 193 9.02 -14.56 -29.41
N SER A 194 8.07 -13.78 -28.85
CA SER A 194 7.66 -13.88 -27.45
C SER A 194 6.53 -14.89 -27.18
N GLU A 195 5.90 -15.48 -28.21
CA GLU A 195 5.00 -16.61 -28.01
C GLU A 195 5.82 -17.88 -27.73
N PRO A 196 5.82 -18.44 -26.49
CA PRO A 196 6.44 -19.73 -26.26
C PRO A 196 5.66 -20.76 -27.06
N THR A 197 6.37 -21.53 -27.86
CA THR A 197 5.90 -22.70 -28.62
C THR A 197 5.08 -23.63 -27.72
N ARG A 198 3.80 -23.45 -27.69
CA ARG A 198 2.80 -24.36 -27.08
C ARG A 198 2.41 -25.44 -28.09
N GLN A 199 3.41 -26.08 -28.71
CA GLN A 199 3.17 -27.26 -29.56
C GLN A 199 4.36 -28.21 -29.46
N ALA A 200 4.40 -29.00 -28.39
CA ALA A 200 5.05 -30.33 -28.39
C ALA A 200 4.76 -31.05 -27.08
N GLU A 201 3.53 -31.52 -26.89
CA GLU A 201 3.25 -32.69 -26.05
C GLU A 201 1.86 -33.23 -26.43
N ILE A 202 1.79 -33.85 -27.61
CA ILE A 202 0.85 -34.93 -27.93
C ILE A 202 1.59 -35.89 -28.83
N SER A 203 2.22 -36.88 -28.18
CA SER A 203 2.51 -38.20 -28.75
C SER A 203 2.78 -39.14 -27.60
#